data_f2404ca136ef5ebb389a4161fd6ebdd7
#
_entry.id   f2404ca136ef5ebb389a4161fd6ebdd7
#
_cell.length_a   1.000
_cell.length_b   1.000
_cell.length_c   1.000
_cell.angle_alpha   90.00
_cell.angle_beta   90.00
_cell.angle_gamma   90.00
#
_symmetry.space_group_name_H-M   'P 1'
#
loop_
_entity.id
_entity.type
_entity.pdbx_description
1 polymer ?
#
loop_
_entity_poly.entity_id
_entity_poly.type
_entity_poly.pdbx_seq_one_letter_code
_entity_poly.pdbx_strand_id
1 'polypeptide(L)'
;MKTTIEFIKFTLATIGSTILLIFVFSIAIVEAKSISDNKQDQFCLPKDVATGMGCVWLVSNRTKGEDHQIQIVSAEDGHPVRDGKFSLRFEVRPGECWGKFNGEMANDNQPNNDCERTNGKAERAEIGTKKYYKGNKWYAWSIYIPEGQEKFYPSSLKLSQFDHNGWKKPNANNGKGYFQLANWEHNDGKYTFQNAANDYDESKSVDVIGKWTDIVVNVNWSHKDDGFYKIWADGKMIYDFQGPTLYAKHLKAGFKVGIYRSWLDHIWAQGRDGGISVVYYDEIKFGKSEKSLKLDYELETKMVKSEVEILEAQIAELKLKQKDNYDIEVSREIVKLKKKLKRAEYEAIIKSKS
;
A
#
# COMPACT_ATOMS: atom_id res chain seq x y z
N MET A 1 30.10 4.24 68.32
CA MET A 1 30.10 5.23 67.20
C MET A 1 30.78 4.76 65.94
N LYS A 2 31.69 3.78 65.90
CA LYS A 2 32.34 3.27 64.71
C LYS A 2 31.43 2.30 63.86
N THR A 3 30.57 1.55 64.47
CA THR A 3 29.67 0.56 63.81
C THR A 3 28.55 1.22 63.03
N THR A 4 28.10 2.38 63.40
CA THR A 4 26.97 3.08 62.70
C THR A 4 27.44 3.76 61.40
N ILE A 5 28.71 4.12 61.28
CA ILE A 5 29.28 4.76 60.09
C ILE A 5 29.56 3.71 58.98
N GLU A 6 29.96 2.50 59.36
CA GLU A 6 30.15 1.42 58.35
C GLU A 6 28.80 0.93 57.78
N PHE A 7 27.74 0.88 58.56
CA PHE A 7 26.40 0.54 58.11
C PHE A 7 25.84 1.55 57.12
N ILE A 8 26.10 2.87 57.34
CA ILE A 8 25.68 3.93 56.43
C ILE A 8 26.49 3.88 55.10
N LYS A 9 27.77 3.53 55.15
CA LYS A 9 28.59 3.37 53.93
C LYS A 9 28.15 2.18 53.07
N PHE A 10 27.75 1.08 53.69
CA PHE A 10 27.26 -0.09 52.97
C PHE A 10 25.88 0.14 52.35
N THR A 11 25.01 0.84 53.06
CA THR A 11 23.67 1.18 52.58
C THR A 11 23.72 2.21 51.46
N LEU A 12 24.64 3.18 51.48
CA LEU A 12 24.85 4.14 50.40
C LEU A 12 25.46 3.52 49.15
N ALA A 13 26.35 2.53 49.27
CA ALA A 13 26.94 1.81 48.13
C ALA A 13 25.91 0.91 47.44
N THR A 14 25.03 0.23 48.19
CA THR A 14 23.94 -0.58 47.64
C THR A 14 22.85 0.27 46.98
N ILE A 15 22.47 1.41 47.55
CA ILE A 15 21.52 2.33 46.95
C ILE A 15 22.10 2.95 45.66
N GLY A 16 23.36 3.32 45.65
CA GLY A 16 24.04 3.86 44.46
C GLY A 16 24.10 2.86 43.31
N SER A 17 24.42 1.58 43.63
CA SER A 17 24.44 0.52 42.60
C SER A 17 23.04 0.16 42.07
N THR A 18 22.01 0.18 42.93
CA THR A 18 20.63 -0.10 42.50
C THR A 18 20.06 1.04 41.67
N ILE A 19 20.38 2.29 42.02
CA ILE A 19 20.00 3.47 41.21
C ILE A 19 20.76 3.47 39.88
N LEU A 20 22.01 3.08 39.81
CA LEU A 20 22.77 2.99 38.56
C LEU A 20 22.24 1.87 37.66
N LEU A 21 21.82 0.71 38.23
CA LEU A 21 21.17 -0.37 37.49
C LEU A 21 19.78 0.04 36.99
N ILE A 22 19.01 0.81 37.77
CA ILE A 22 17.72 1.32 37.33
C ILE A 22 17.90 2.39 36.21
N PHE A 23 18.95 3.21 36.28
CA PHE A 23 19.25 4.17 35.22
C PHE A 23 19.79 3.53 33.91
N VAL A 24 20.48 2.38 34.01
CA VAL A 24 20.95 1.66 32.82
C VAL A 24 19.83 0.84 32.14
N PHE A 25 18.79 0.41 32.90
CA PHE A 25 17.61 -0.24 32.34
C PHE A 25 16.50 0.73 31.91
N SER A 26 16.62 2.03 32.20
CA SER A 26 15.64 3.04 31.74
C SER A 26 15.98 3.65 30.37
N ILE A 27 16.99 3.11 29.67
CA ILE A 27 17.32 3.54 28.33
C ILE A 27 16.75 2.54 27.36
N ALA A 28 15.66 2.98 26.71
CA ALA A 28 15.03 2.46 25.49
C ALA A 28 13.82 1.52 25.68
N ILE A 29 12.82 1.95 26.42
CA ILE A 29 11.47 1.69 25.95
C ILE A 29 11.13 2.89 25.04
N VAL A 30 11.47 2.80 23.78
CA VAL A 30 10.83 3.62 22.76
C VAL A 30 9.45 3.01 22.58
N GLU A 31 8.50 3.44 23.43
CA GLU A 31 7.11 3.05 23.28
C GLU A 31 6.69 3.34 21.84
N ALA A 32 6.01 2.37 21.22
CA ALA A 32 5.37 2.57 19.93
C ALA A 32 4.51 3.86 20.02
N LYS A 33 4.99 4.91 19.37
CA LYS A 33 4.34 6.21 19.48
C LYS A 33 3.08 6.20 18.64
N SER A 34 1.93 6.21 19.32
CA SER A 34 0.66 6.43 18.62
C SER A 34 0.64 7.80 17.95
N ILE A 35 0.22 7.82 16.70
CA ILE A 35 0.05 9.05 15.91
C ILE A 35 -1.28 9.72 16.26
N SER A 36 -2.20 9.01 16.90
CA SER A 36 -3.52 9.50 17.30
C SER A 36 -3.47 10.63 18.35
N ASP A 37 -2.41 10.70 19.17
CA ASP A 37 -2.25 11.70 20.20
C ASP A 37 -2.00 13.13 19.70
N ASN A 38 -1.65 13.28 18.43
CA ASN A 38 -1.49 14.58 17.83
C ASN A 38 -2.85 15.15 17.42
N LYS A 39 -3.42 16.03 18.21
CA LYS A 39 -4.63 16.83 17.91
C LYS A 39 -4.53 17.70 16.64
N GLN A 40 -3.42 17.60 15.90
CA GLN A 40 -3.22 18.30 14.63
C GLN A 40 -3.49 17.32 13.49
N ASP A 41 -4.28 17.76 12.53
CA ASP A 41 -4.55 17.04 11.25
C ASP A 41 -3.29 16.76 10.44
N GLN A 42 -2.11 16.99 10.98
CA GLN A 42 -0.82 16.93 10.29
C GLN A 42 0.28 16.44 11.21
N PHE A 43 1.06 15.49 10.74
CA PHE A 43 2.31 15.07 11.39
C PHE A 43 3.40 14.79 10.34
N CYS A 44 4.66 14.81 10.79
CA CYS A 44 5.80 14.54 9.93
C CYS A 44 6.39 13.19 10.33
N LEU A 45 6.48 12.29 9.37
CA LEU A 45 7.09 10.97 9.58
C LEU A 45 8.60 11.11 9.84
N PRO A 46 9.20 10.22 10.65
CA PRO A 46 10.64 10.09 10.78
C PRO A 46 11.30 9.90 9.40
N LYS A 47 12.53 10.41 9.26
CA LYS A 47 13.23 10.33 7.96
C LYS A 47 13.65 8.91 7.58
N ASP A 48 13.84 8.05 8.55
CA ASP A 48 14.13 6.62 8.38
C ASP A 48 12.89 5.80 8.02
N VAL A 49 11.69 6.34 8.10
CA VAL A 49 10.45 5.72 7.63
C VAL A 49 9.99 6.33 6.30
N ALA A 50 10.16 7.65 6.12
CA ALA A 50 9.71 8.32 4.92
C ALA A 50 10.57 9.52 4.53
N THR A 51 10.94 9.62 3.26
CA THR A 51 11.70 10.70 2.68
C THR A 51 10.99 11.35 1.49
N GLY A 52 11.07 12.68 1.40
CA GLY A 52 10.50 13.44 0.27
C GLY A 52 9.00 13.70 0.33
N MET A 53 8.24 13.02 1.18
CA MET A 53 6.79 13.24 1.33
C MET A 53 6.46 14.53 2.09
N GLY A 54 7.35 14.97 2.98
CA GLY A 54 7.06 16.01 3.95
C GLY A 54 6.07 15.54 5.01
N CYS A 55 5.35 16.50 5.61
CA CYS A 55 4.32 16.13 6.58
C CYS A 55 3.06 15.63 5.87
N VAL A 56 2.41 14.63 6.45
CA VAL A 56 1.22 13.95 5.92
C VAL A 56 -0.03 14.32 6.70
N TRP A 57 -1.19 13.95 6.20
CA TRP A 57 -2.47 14.08 6.87
C TRP A 57 -2.95 12.71 7.34
N LEU A 58 -3.63 12.69 8.47
CA LEU A 58 -4.53 11.60 8.80
C LEU A 58 -5.75 11.69 7.85
N VAL A 59 -5.94 10.70 7.02
CA VAL A 59 -7.12 10.61 6.14
C VAL A 59 -8.30 10.06 6.91
N SER A 60 -8.01 9.16 7.86
CA SER A 60 -8.97 8.58 8.76
C SER A 60 -8.90 9.26 10.12
N ASN A 61 -10.05 9.45 10.69
CA ASN A 61 -10.21 9.78 12.10
C ASN A 61 -9.71 11.13 12.58
N ARG A 62 -10.24 12.21 12.03
CA ARG A 62 -10.00 13.57 12.53
C ARG A 62 -10.48 13.81 13.95
N THR A 63 -11.20 12.87 14.58
CA THR A 63 -11.85 13.11 15.87
C THR A 63 -11.50 12.15 17.00
N LYS A 64 -11.12 10.92 16.76
CA LYS A 64 -10.70 9.93 17.78
C LYS A 64 -10.14 8.68 17.10
N GLY A 65 -8.90 8.70 16.61
CA GLY A 65 -8.19 7.47 16.26
C GLY A 65 -7.89 6.70 17.53
N GLU A 66 -8.06 5.40 17.46
CA GLU A 66 -7.56 4.51 18.48
C GLU A 66 -6.04 4.39 18.33
N ASP A 67 -5.33 4.27 19.44
CA ASP A 67 -3.86 4.29 19.46
C ASP A 67 -3.22 3.20 18.62
N HIS A 68 -3.91 2.08 18.41
CA HIS A 68 -3.44 0.98 17.59
C HIS A 68 -3.57 1.21 16.08
N GLN A 69 -4.39 2.18 15.63
CA GLN A 69 -4.73 2.30 14.21
C GLN A 69 -3.56 2.74 13.34
N ILE A 70 -2.73 3.68 13.83
CA ILE A 70 -1.56 4.16 13.10
C ILE A 70 -0.42 4.39 14.08
N GLN A 71 0.61 3.58 13.98
CA GLN A 71 1.74 3.58 14.90
C GLN A 71 3.08 3.66 14.16
N ILE A 72 4.05 4.34 14.76
CA ILE A 72 5.46 4.17 14.43
C ILE A 72 5.96 3.10 15.39
N VAL A 73 6.44 2.00 14.84
CA VAL A 73 6.88 0.82 15.59
C VAL A 73 8.34 0.52 15.32
N SER A 74 9.01 -0.24 16.20
CA SER A 74 10.42 -0.55 16.09
C SER A 74 10.70 -2.05 16.00
N ALA A 75 11.87 -2.39 15.46
CA ALA A 75 12.36 -3.77 15.49
C ALA A 75 12.69 -4.23 16.92
N GLU A 76 13.03 -3.31 17.83
CA GLU A 76 13.31 -3.59 19.24
C GLU A 76 12.05 -4.08 19.97
N ASP A 77 10.87 -3.63 19.52
CA ASP A 77 9.56 -4.06 20.05
C ASP A 77 9.03 -5.32 19.34
N GLY A 78 9.84 -5.96 18.49
CA GLY A 78 9.47 -7.19 17.78
C GLY A 78 8.62 -6.96 16.53
N HIS A 79 8.52 -5.72 16.04
CA HIS A 79 7.79 -5.42 14.81
C HIS A 79 8.66 -5.57 13.55
N PRO A 80 8.07 -5.94 12.40
CA PRO A 80 8.78 -5.94 11.13
C PRO A 80 9.26 -4.54 10.76
N VAL A 81 10.53 -4.40 10.41
CA VAL A 81 11.17 -3.19 9.88
C VAL A 81 11.95 -3.57 8.63
N ARG A 82 11.82 -2.83 7.52
CA ARG A 82 12.50 -3.11 6.26
C ARG A 82 13.93 -2.62 6.28
N ASP A 83 14.12 -1.38 6.72
CA ASP A 83 15.43 -0.74 6.87
C ASP A 83 15.42 0.25 8.04
N GLY A 84 16.59 0.53 8.62
CA GLY A 84 16.70 1.45 9.75
C GLY A 84 16.11 0.88 11.05
N LYS A 85 15.41 1.72 11.81
CA LYS A 85 14.93 1.40 13.17
C LYS A 85 13.42 1.26 13.28
N PHE A 86 12.66 1.91 12.41
CA PHE A 86 11.23 2.08 12.54
C PHE A 86 10.50 1.73 11.26
N SER A 87 9.25 1.30 11.40
CA SER A 87 8.28 1.19 10.32
C SER A 87 6.94 1.80 10.73
N LEU A 88 6.02 1.99 9.77
CA LEU A 88 4.63 2.36 10.02
C LEU A 88 3.79 1.10 10.11
N ARG A 89 3.00 1.00 11.17
CA ARG A 89 2.00 -0.04 11.35
C ARG A 89 0.61 0.56 11.26
N PHE A 90 -0.24 -0.03 10.43
CA PHE A 90 -1.66 0.27 10.33
C PHE A 90 -2.45 -0.94 10.79
N GLU A 91 -3.51 -0.69 11.58
CA GLU A 91 -4.45 -1.72 12.01
C GLU A 91 -5.87 -1.18 11.90
N VAL A 92 -6.78 -2.02 11.40
CA VAL A 92 -8.22 -1.73 11.39
C VAL A 92 -8.95 -2.94 11.95
N ARG A 93 -9.82 -2.67 12.93
CA ARG A 93 -10.69 -3.64 13.57
C ARG A 93 -12.13 -3.48 13.11
N PRO A 94 -12.99 -4.50 13.28
CA PRO A 94 -14.41 -4.38 12.99
C PRO A 94 -15.08 -3.21 13.75
N GLY A 95 -15.86 -2.40 13.03
CA GLY A 95 -16.56 -1.25 13.59
C GLY A 95 -15.76 0.07 13.59
N GLU A 96 -14.50 0.07 13.17
CA GLU A 96 -13.65 1.28 13.11
C GLU A 96 -13.92 2.11 11.86
N CYS A 97 -15.07 2.71 11.84
CA CYS A 97 -15.52 3.59 10.77
C CYS A 97 -14.87 4.97 10.86
N TRP A 98 -14.76 5.65 9.74
CA TRP A 98 -14.30 7.03 9.72
C TRP A 98 -15.20 7.90 10.60
N GLY A 99 -14.59 8.60 11.58
CA GLY A 99 -15.33 9.36 12.58
C GLY A 99 -16.09 10.56 12.01
N LYS A 100 -17.06 11.07 12.79
CA LYS A 100 -17.90 12.21 12.44
C LYS A 100 -17.06 13.39 11.95
N PHE A 101 -17.31 13.85 10.75
CA PHE A 101 -16.95 15.19 10.34
C PHE A 101 -17.70 16.17 11.23
N ASN A 102 -16.99 17.01 11.98
CA ASN A 102 -17.62 18.14 12.67
C ASN A 102 -18.21 19.08 11.61
N GLY A 103 -19.51 18.92 11.33
CA GLY A 103 -20.44 19.91 10.79
C GLY A 103 -20.18 20.55 9.41
N GLU A 104 -18.97 20.60 8.90
CA GLU A 104 -18.67 21.46 7.74
C GLU A 104 -18.66 20.75 6.38
N MET A 105 -18.82 19.42 6.31
CA MET A 105 -18.86 18.68 5.06
C MET A 105 -19.96 17.61 4.94
N ALA A 106 -20.86 17.53 5.89
CA ALA A 106 -22.11 16.83 5.71
C ALA A 106 -23.07 17.76 4.95
N ASN A 107 -23.04 17.69 3.62
CA ASN A 107 -24.25 18.08 2.90
C ASN A 107 -25.28 16.97 3.19
N ASP A 108 -26.56 17.30 3.26
CA ASP A 108 -27.69 16.50 3.75
C ASP A 108 -27.84 15.07 3.12
N ASN A 109 -26.94 14.67 2.23
CA ASN A 109 -26.94 13.38 1.51
C ASN A 109 -25.67 12.53 1.75
N GLN A 110 -24.75 12.94 2.64
CA GLN A 110 -23.56 12.13 2.95
C GLN A 110 -23.69 11.57 4.36
N PRO A 111 -23.46 10.26 4.56
CA PRO A 111 -23.46 9.66 5.89
C PRO A 111 -22.39 10.30 6.78
N ASN A 112 -22.67 10.38 8.07
CA ASN A 112 -21.75 10.98 9.05
C ASN A 112 -20.43 10.21 9.21
N ASN A 113 -20.40 8.95 8.79
CA ASN A 113 -19.20 8.09 8.77
C ASN A 113 -19.29 7.01 7.70
N ASP A 114 -18.19 6.33 7.46
CA ASP A 114 -18.08 5.31 6.41
C ASP A 114 -18.98 4.07 6.65
N CYS A 115 -19.32 3.75 7.90
CA CYS A 115 -20.22 2.64 8.21
C CYS A 115 -21.70 2.97 8.02
N GLU A 116 -22.06 4.25 7.98
CA GLU A 116 -23.45 4.70 7.78
C GLU A 116 -23.81 4.84 6.28
N ARG A 117 -22.88 4.58 5.36
CA ARG A 117 -23.16 4.63 3.93
C ARG A 117 -24.25 3.66 3.56
N THR A 118 -25.13 4.07 2.65
CA THR A 118 -26.19 3.21 2.11
C THR A 118 -25.64 2.07 1.28
N ASN A 119 -24.51 2.30 0.58
CA ASN A 119 -23.81 1.32 -0.22
C ASN A 119 -22.31 1.45 0.00
N GLY A 120 -21.61 0.31 0.01
CA GLY A 120 -20.17 0.28 0.10
C GLY A 120 -19.63 0.80 1.43
N LYS A 121 -20.23 0.35 2.54
CA LYS A 121 -19.74 0.63 3.90
C LYS A 121 -18.26 0.35 4.02
N ALA A 122 -17.54 1.15 4.79
CA ALA A 122 -16.10 1.09 4.84
C ALA A 122 -15.54 1.36 6.24
N GLU A 123 -14.34 0.83 6.47
CA GLU A 123 -13.49 1.09 7.63
C GLU A 123 -12.10 1.46 7.12
N ARG A 124 -11.39 2.31 7.85
CA ARG A 124 -10.07 2.73 7.38
C ARG A 124 -9.13 3.22 8.46
N ALA A 125 -7.83 3.08 8.17
CA ALA A 125 -6.71 3.75 8.82
C ALA A 125 -5.71 4.13 7.72
N GLU A 126 -5.64 5.41 7.33
CA GLU A 126 -4.85 5.87 6.19
C GLU A 126 -4.17 7.22 6.49
N ILE A 127 -3.01 7.41 5.89
CA ILE A 127 -2.33 8.70 5.78
C ILE A 127 -2.19 9.12 4.32
N GLY A 128 -2.14 10.40 4.06
CA GLY A 128 -2.02 10.92 2.70
C GLY A 128 -1.14 12.17 2.58
N THR A 129 -0.66 12.41 1.37
CA THR A 129 0.14 13.61 1.06
C THR A 129 -0.73 14.87 1.11
N LYS A 130 -0.19 15.96 1.68
CA LYS A 130 -0.85 17.28 1.65
C LYS A 130 -0.87 17.91 0.27
N LYS A 131 0.17 17.66 -0.50
CA LYS A 131 0.34 18.23 -1.82
C LYS A 131 -0.11 17.27 -2.88
N TYR A 132 -0.78 17.82 -3.89
CA TYR A 132 -1.20 17.11 -5.09
C TYR A 132 -0.32 17.55 -6.26
N TYR A 133 0.00 16.62 -7.15
CA TYR A 133 1.05 16.78 -8.16
C TYR A 133 0.55 16.53 -9.58
N LYS A 134 1.28 17.11 -10.55
CA LYS A 134 1.20 16.83 -11.99
C LYS A 134 2.58 16.52 -12.54
N GLY A 135 2.62 16.02 -13.77
CA GLY A 135 3.84 15.67 -14.48
C GLY A 135 4.55 14.49 -13.88
N ASN A 136 5.77 14.25 -14.32
CA ASN A 136 6.54 13.07 -13.92
C ASN A 136 6.89 13.08 -12.43
N LYS A 137 6.61 11.96 -11.77
CA LYS A 137 6.88 11.72 -10.36
C LYS A 137 7.32 10.27 -10.13
N TRP A 138 8.14 10.11 -9.09
CA TRP A 138 8.62 8.84 -8.62
C TRP A 138 8.20 8.62 -7.19
N TYR A 139 7.70 7.42 -6.91
CA TYR A 139 7.28 6.96 -5.59
C TYR A 139 7.92 5.61 -5.32
N ALA A 140 8.27 5.35 -4.07
CA ALA A 140 8.62 4.02 -3.61
C ALA A 140 8.06 3.79 -2.21
N TRP A 141 7.80 2.54 -1.87
CA TRP A 141 7.49 2.08 -0.53
C TRP A 141 7.74 0.58 -0.44
N SER A 142 8.06 0.13 0.75
CA SER A 142 8.05 -1.29 1.09
C SER A 142 6.77 -1.61 1.85
N ILE A 143 6.16 -2.76 1.56
CA ILE A 143 4.94 -3.23 2.20
C ILE A 143 5.15 -4.63 2.77
N TYR A 144 4.58 -4.88 3.96
CA TYR A 144 4.58 -6.19 4.60
C TYR A 144 3.20 -6.45 5.19
N ILE A 145 2.63 -7.60 4.92
CA ILE A 145 1.39 -8.07 5.52
C ILE A 145 1.70 -9.32 6.34
N PRO A 146 1.37 -9.36 7.65
CA PRO A 146 1.57 -10.55 8.46
C PRO A 146 0.85 -11.78 7.92
N GLU A 147 1.38 -12.97 8.20
CA GLU A 147 0.68 -14.23 7.94
C GLU A 147 -0.63 -14.30 8.75
N GLY A 148 -1.59 -15.06 8.26
CA GLY A 148 -2.86 -15.29 8.93
C GLY A 148 -3.86 -14.14 8.82
N GLN A 149 -3.63 -13.16 7.95
CA GLN A 149 -4.61 -12.09 7.69
C GLN A 149 -5.87 -12.66 7.05
N GLU A 150 -7.04 -12.17 7.49
CA GLU A 150 -8.32 -12.62 6.97
C GLU A 150 -8.47 -12.32 5.47
N LYS A 151 -9.10 -13.26 4.75
CA LYS A 151 -9.50 -13.06 3.35
C LYS A 151 -10.66 -12.09 3.26
N PHE A 152 -10.48 -11.03 2.51
CA PHE A 152 -11.44 -9.93 2.41
C PHE A 152 -12.46 -10.09 1.29
N TYR A 153 -12.26 -11.05 0.37
CA TYR A 153 -13.21 -11.33 -0.70
C TYR A 153 -14.61 -11.72 -0.15
N PRO A 154 -15.73 -11.24 -0.70
CA PRO A 154 -15.86 -10.43 -1.92
C PRO A 154 -15.78 -8.91 -1.70
N SER A 155 -15.37 -8.44 -0.54
CA SER A 155 -15.14 -7.01 -0.28
C SER A 155 -13.77 -6.57 -0.77
N SER A 156 -13.52 -5.27 -0.79
CA SER A 156 -12.29 -4.67 -1.31
C SER A 156 -11.40 -4.20 -0.16
N LEU A 157 -10.13 -4.59 -0.20
CA LEU A 157 -9.09 -4.15 0.73
C LEU A 157 -8.01 -3.38 -0.04
N LYS A 158 -8.12 -2.05 -0.01
CA LYS A 158 -7.15 -1.16 -0.64
C LYS A 158 -6.09 -0.75 0.38
N LEU A 159 -4.83 -0.89 0.01
CA LEU A 159 -3.69 -0.64 0.88
C LEU A 159 -2.90 0.61 0.47
N SER A 160 -2.82 0.91 -0.81
CA SER A 160 -2.22 2.14 -1.32
C SER A 160 -3.10 2.73 -2.41
N GLN A 161 -3.13 4.06 -2.51
CA GLN A 161 -4.03 4.72 -3.46
C GLN A 161 -3.38 5.98 -4.04
N PHE A 162 -3.71 6.26 -5.29
CA PHE A 162 -3.62 7.61 -5.84
C PHE A 162 -5.03 8.18 -6.00
N ASP A 163 -5.29 9.31 -5.37
CA ASP A 163 -6.53 10.05 -5.51
C ASP A 163 -6.31 11.40 -6.18
N HIS A 164 -7.39 12.09 -6.55
CA HIS A 164 -7.29 13.42 -7.12
C HIS A 164 -7.90 14.50 -6.20
N ASN A 165 -7.46 15.72 -6.37
CA ASN A 165 -7.90 16.89 -5.58
C ASN A 165 -9.28 17.43 -5.96
N GLY A 166 -10.02 16.74 -6.84
CA GLY A 166 -11.30 17.23 -7.40
C GLY A 166 -12.55 16.78 -6.64
N TRP A 167 -12.42 16.10 -5.52
CA TRP A 167 -13.55 15.53 -4.78
C TRP A 167 -14.62 16.55 -4.33
N LYS A 168 -14.25 17.85 -4.24
CA LYS A 168 -15.18 18.96 -3.91
C LYS A 168 -15.85 19.57 -5.15
N LYS A 169 -15.50 19.13 -6.38
CA LYS A 169 -16.00 19.73 -7.61
C LYS A 169 -16.95 18.78 -8.30
N PRO A 170 -18.24 19.17 -8.51
CA PRO A 170 -19.14 18.41 -9.35
C PRO A 170 -18.51 18.20 -10.73
N ASN A 171 -18.61 16.99 -11.28
CA ASN A 171 -18.07 16.59 -12.58
C ASN A 171 -16.54 16.62 -12.74
N ALA A 172 -15.77 16.63 -11.63
CA ALA A 172 -14.31 16.62 -11.69
C ALA A 172 -13.70 15.42 -12.45
N ASN A 173 -14.46 14.38 -12.63
CA ASN A 173 -14.11 13.08 -13.19
C ASN A 173 -14.85 12.75 -14.50
N ASN A 174 -15.33 13.76 -15.26
CA ASN A 174 -16.10 13.57 -16.50
C ASN A 174 -17.32 12.63 -16.32
N GLY A 175 -17.97 12.66 -15.15
CA GLY A 175 -19.11 11.79 -14.83
C GLY A 175 -18.75 10.38 -14.36
N LYS A 176 -17.49 9.99 -14.32
CA LYS A 176 -17.08 8.64 -13.88
C LYS A 176 -17.17 8.39 -12.37
N GLY A 177 -17.49 9.39 -11.53
CA GLY A 177 -17.84 9.21 -10.10
C GLY A 177 -16.70 8.80 -9.16
N TYR A 178 -15.49 8.54 -9.65
CA TYR A 178 -14.39 8.00 -8.88
C TYR A 178 -13.43 9.08 -8.40
N PHE A 179 -13.06 9.04 -7.10
CA PHE A 179 -11.98 9.87 -6.56
C PHE A 179 -10.60 9.28 -6.79
N GLN A 180 -10.56 7.98 -7.03
CA GLN A 180 -9.33 7.23 -7.24
C GLN A 180 -8.87 7.35 -8.68
N LEU A 181 -7.58 7.62 -8.86
CA LEU A 181 -6.88 7.53 -10.14
C LEU A 181 -6.33 6.12 -10.31
N ALA A 182 -5.83 5.55 -9.22
CA ALA A 182 -5.33 4.19 -9.15
C ALA A 182 -5.27 3.71 -7.70
N ASN A 183 -5.27 2.40 -7.50
CA ASN A 183 -5.13 1.78 -6.19
C ASN A 183 -4.38 0.46 -6.28
N TRP A 184 -3.86 0.03 -5.14
CA TRP A 184 -3.37 -1.33 -4.92
C TRP A 184 -4.36 -2.06 -4.03
N GLU A 185 -4.87 -3.16 -4.54
CA GLU A 185 -5.81 -4.01 -3.84
C GLU A 185 -5.14 -5.30 -3.38
N HIS A 186 -5.39 -5.67 -2.13
CA HIS A 186 -4.96 -6.95 -1.59
C HIS A 186 -6.13 -7.93 -1.62
N ASN A 187 -5.90 -9.08 -2.25
CA ASN A 187 -6.86 -10.17 -2.29
C ASN A 187 -6.14 -11.51 -2.21
N ASP A 188 -6.42 -12.29 -1.15
CA ASP A 188 -5.88 -13.64 -0.92
C ASP A 188 -4.35 -13.74 -1.07
N GLY A 189 -3.62 -12.82 -0.42
CA GLY A 189 -2.15 -12.78 -0.47
C GLY A 189 -1.58 -12.08 -1.71
N LYS A 190 -2.42 -11.72 -2.67
CA LYS A 190 -2.01 -11.01 -3.89
C LYS A 190 -2.20 -9.51 -3.74
N TYR A 191 -1.20 -8.75 -4.13
CA TYR A 191 -1.21 -7.31 -4.16
C TYR A 191 -1.14 -6.85 -5.61
N THR A 192 -2.20 -6.23 -6.09
CA THR A 192 -2.40 -5.92 -7.51
C THR A 192 -2.67 -4.43 -7.68
N PHE A 193 -1.96 -3.79 -8.59
CA PHE A 193 -2.25 -2.42 -9.00
C PHE A 193 -3.43 -2.40 -9.96
N GLN A 194 -4.33 -1.43 -9.80
CA GLN A 194 -5.48 -1.19 -10.65
C GLN A 194 -5.48 0.26 -11.12
N ASN A 195 -5.46 0.46 -12.43
CA ASN A 195 -5.52 1.76 -13.07
C ASN A 195 -6.99 2.19 -13.26
N ALA A 196 -7.57 2.85 -12.27
CA ALA A 196 -8.97 3.27 -12.31
C ALA A 196 -9.25 4.31 -13.41
N ALA A 197 -8.26 5.11 -13.81
CA ALA A 197 -8.38 6.05 -14.91
C ALA A 197 -8.49 5.37 -16.28
N ASN A 198 -8.10 4.09 -16.35
CA ASN A 198 -8.14 3.26 -17.56
C ASN A 198 -8.94 1.97 -17.32
N ASP A 199 -10.20 2.11 -16.93
CA ASP A 199 -11.19 1.04 -16.77
C ASP A 199 -10.71 -0.14 -15.89
N TYR A 200 -9.89 0.18 -14.86
CA TYR A 200 -9.30 -0.80 -13.92
C TYR A 200 -8.37 -1.82 -14.57
N ASP A 201 -7.66 -1.42 -15.64
CA ASP A 201 -6.55 -2.21 -16.15
C ASP A 201 -5.55 -2.55 -15.02
N GLU A 202 -5.07 -3.79 -14.99
CA GLU A 202 -4.36 -4.35 -13.84
C GLU A 202 -2.91 -4.71 -14.15
N SER A 203 -2.06 -4.56 -13.13
CA SER A 203 -0.71 -5.10 -13.15
C SER A 203 -0.69 -6.62 -12.96
N LYS A 204 0.47 -7.22 -13.16
CA LYS A 204 0.76 -8.53 -12.54
C LYS A 204 0.64 -8.41 -11.04
N SER A 205 0.02 -9.41 -10.41
CA SER A 205 -0.08 -9.51 -8.95
C SER A 205 1.24 -9.97 -8.35
N VAL A 206 1.54 -9.49 -7.15
CA VAL A 206 2.71 -9.90 -6.37
C VAL A 206 2.31 -10.45 -5.01
N ASP A 207 3.09 -11.39 -4.47
CA ASP A 207 2.87 -11.95 -3.14
C ASP A 207 3.49 -11.02 -2.09
N VAL A 208 2.73 -10.70 -1.04
CA VAL A 208 3.13 -9.75 0.02
C VAL A 208 2.96 -10.30 1.44
N ILE A 209 2.45 -11.52 1.60
CA ILE A 209 2.25 -12.13 2.91
C ILE A 209 3.59 -12.64 3.47
N GLY A 210 3.89 -12.30 4.72
CA GLY A 210 5.03 -12.82 5.48
C GLY A 210 6.39 -12.31 5.00
N LYS A 211 6.44 -11.38 4.05
CA LYS A 211 7.68 -10.80 3.52
C LYS A 211 7.53 -9.32 3.18
N TRP A 212 8.64 -8.59 3.25
CA TRP A 212 8.71 -7.26 2.66
C TRP A 212 8.73 -7.36 1.13
N THR A 213 7.98 -6.49 0.48
CA THR A 213 7.94 -6.34 -0.98
C THR A 213 8.12 -4.86 -1.30
N ASP A 214 9.12 -4.56 -2.10
CA ASP A 214 9.46 -3.20 -2.50
C ASP A 214 8.69 -2.81 -3.76
N ILE A 215 7.92 -1.73 -3.70
CA ILE A 215 7.16 -1.19 -4.83
C ILE A 215 7.79 0.13 -5.26
N VAL A 216 8.01 0.26 -6.56
CA VAL A 216 8.43 1.53 -7.18
C VAL A 216 7.45 1.91 -8.27
N VAL A 217 7.09 3.18 -8.33
CA VAL A 217 6.19 3.75 -9.34
C VAL A 217 6.82 4.96 -9.97
N ASN A 218 6.97 4.95 -11.29
CA ASN A 218 7.18 6.14 -12.09
C ASN A 218 5.91 6.44 -12.86
N VAL A 219 5.36 7.62 -12.67
CA VAL A 219 4.12 8.05 -13.32
C VAL A 219 4.25 9.46 -13.87
N ASN A 220 3.73 9.68 -15.08
CA ASN A 220 3.48 11.03 -15.59
C ASN A 220 2.00 11.36 -15.42
N TRP A 221 1.69 12.21 -14.45
CA TRP A 221 0.33 12.70 -14.18
C TRP A 221 -0.14 13.64 -15.26
N SER A 222 -0.84 13.12 -16.25
CA SER A 222 -1.37 13.84 -17.41
C SER A 222 -2.79 13.40 -17.76
N HIS A 223 -3.58 14.32 -18.33
CA HIS A 223 -4.90 14.02 -18.90
C HIS A 223 -4.82 13.76 -20.41
N LYS A 224 -3.62 13.66 -20.96
CA LYS A 224 -3.32 13.43 -22.37
C LYS A 224 -2.63 12.07 -22.54
N ASP A 225 -2.42 11.68 -23.78
CA ASP A 225 -1.75 10.43 -24.17
C ASP A 225 -0.26 10.37 -23.81
N ASP A 226 0.32 11.48 -23.34
CA ASP A 226 1.67 11.55 -22.79
C ASP A 226 1.75 11.08 -21.32
N GLY A 227 0.63 10.73 -20.69
CA GLY A 227 0.59 10.08 -19.41
C GLY A 227 1.15 8.66 -19.47
N PHE A 228 1.68 8.17 -18.38
CA PHE A 228 2.13 6.78 -18.27
C PHE A 228 2.21 6.33 -16.82
N TYR A 229 2.18 5.00 -16.62
CA TYR A 229 2.63 4.31 -15.42
C TYR A 229 3.71 3.30 -15.77
N LYS A 230 4.79 3.27 -14.98
CA LYS A 230 5.74 2.18 -14.91
C LYS A 230 5.86 1.74 -13.48
N ILE A 231 5.63 0.45 -13.20
CA ILE A 231 5.57 -0.08 -11.84
C ILE A 231 6.47 -1.29 -11.73
N TRP A 232 7.21 -1.33 -10.64
CA TRP A 232 8.12 -2.42 -10.29
C TRP A 232 7.75 -2.98 -8.92
N ALA A 233 7.94 -4.29 -8.77
CA ALA A 233 7.95 -4.99 -7.49
C ALA A 233 9.28 -5.75 -7.36
N ASP A 234 10.02 -5.52 -6.28
CA ASP A 234 11.36 -6.10 -6.04
C ASP A 234 12.29 -5.93 -7.25
N GLY A 235 12.32 -4.72 -7.84
CA GLY A 235 13.11 -4.37 -9.03
C GLY A 235 12.55 -4.87 -10.37
N LYS A 236 11.59 -5.79 -10.38
CA LYS A 236 10.99 -6.36 -11.59
C LYS A 236 9.80 -5.55 -12.06
N MET A 237 9.76 -5.21 -13.36
CA MET A 237 8.65 -4.46 -13.93
C MET A 237 7.38 -5.34 -14.00
N ILE A 238 6.32 -4.88 -13.34
CA ILE A 238 5.02 -5.58 -13.28
C ILE A 238 3.91 -4.88 -14.05
N TYR A 239 4.11 -3.60 -14.43
CA TYR A 239 3.14 -2.83 -15.20
C TYR A 239 3.86 -1.75 -16.03
N ASP A 240 3.47 -1.62 -17.29
CA ASP A 240 3.94 -0.56 -18.22
C ASP A 240 2.75 -0.11 -19.06
N PHE A 241 2.25 1.09 -18.77
CA PHE A 241 1.07 1.67 -19.40
C PHE A 241 1.39 3.04 -20.00
N GLN A 242 0.85 3.31 -21.18
CA GLN A 242 0.90 4.59 -21.85
C GLN A 242 -0.51 5.11 -22.13
N GLY A 243 -0.82 6.32 -21.69
CA GLY A 243 -2.12 6.95 -21.86
C GLY A 243 -2.47 7.90 -20.72
N PRO A 244 -3.69 8.50 -20.71
CA PRO A 244 -4.10 9.41 -19.66
C PRO A 244 -4.09 8.78 -18.27
N THR A 245 -3.48 9.48 -17.30
CA THR A 245 -3.41 9.09 -15.88
C THR A 245 -4.24 10.01 -14.99
N LEU A 246 -4.83 11.07 -15.57
CA LEU A 246 -5.78 12.00 -14.93
C LEU A 246 -7.03 12.11 -15.77
N TYR A 247 -8.20 12.13 -15.14
CA TYR A 247 -9.49 12.29 -15.84
C TYR A 247 -9.67 13.66 -16.50
N ALA A 248 -9.02 14.72 -15.99
CA ALA A 248 -9.19 16.07 -16.51
C ALA A 248 -7.97 16.97 -16.25
N LYS A 249 -7.79 18.00 -17.09
CA LYS A 249 -6.66 18.94 -17.07
C LYS A 249 -6.45 19.63 -15.72
N HIS A 250 -7.49 19.93 -14.98
CA HIS A 250 -7.40 20.68 -13.71
C HIS A 250 -7.07 19.79 -12.50
N LEU A 251 -7.15 18.47 -12.63
CA LEU A 251 -6.85 17.54 -11.56
C LEU A 251 -5.35 17.42 -11.28
N LYS A 252 -5.05 17.04 -10.07
CA LYS A 252 -3.71 16.71 -9.57
C LYS A 252 -3.82 15.46 -8.71
N ALA A 253 -2.79 14.64 -8.66
CA ALA A 253 -2.74 13.39 -7.90
C ALA A 253 -2.13 13.58 -6.53
N GLY A 254 -2.74 12.96 -5.51
CA GLY A 254 -2.22 12.73 -4.16
C GLY A 254 -1.94 11.26 -3.93
N PHE A 255 -1.09 10.95 -2.97
CA PHE A 255 -0.72 9.58 -2.61
C PHE A 255 -1.18 9.26 -1.18
N LYS A 256 -1.70 8.05 -0.96
CA LYS A 256 -2.13 7.53 0.32
C LYS A 256 -1.58 6.14 0.55
N VAL A 257 -1.29 5.84 1.81
CA VAL A 257 -0.97 4.50 2.30
C VAL A 257 -1.75 4.19 3.56
N GLY A 258 -1.95 2.93 3.85
CA GLY A 258 -2.71 2.43 5.00
C GLY A 258 -3.73 1.38 4.58
N ILE A 259 -4.81 1.29 5.33
CA ILE A 259 -5.88 0.31 5.13
C ILE A 259 -7.18 1.04 4.80
N TYR A 260 -7.80 0.70 3.68
CA TYR A 260 -9.17 1.08 3.34
C TYR A 260 -9.95 -0.17 2.94
N ARG A 261 -10.80 -0.66 3.85
CA ARG A 261 -11.70 -1.79 3.64
C ARG A 261 -13.06 -1.25 3.22
N SER A 262 -13.59 -1.67 2.08
CA SER A 262 -14.86 -1.20 1.54
C SER A 262 -15.76 -2.34 1.09
N TRP A 263 -17.03 -2.04 0.86
CA TRP A 263 -18.06 -3.01 0.54
C TRP A 263 -18.26 -4.03 1.68
N LEU A 264 -18.16 -3.57 2.93
CA LEU A 264 -18.29 -4.41 4.13
C LEU A 264 -19.66 -5.07 4.25
N ASP A 265 -20.68 -4.44 3.71
CA ASP A 265 -22.02 -5.02 3.58
C ASP A 265 -22.02 -6.40 2.90
N HIS A 266 -21.08 -6.67 1.99
CA HIS A 266 -20.93 -7.99 1.36
C HIS A 266 -20.38 -9.06 2.31
N ILE A 267 -19.44 -8.75 3.19
CA ILE A 267 -18.98 -9.70 4.21
C ILE A 267 -19.93 -9.81 5.40
N TRP A 268 -20.57 -8.73 5.79
CA TRP A 268 -21.59 -8.75 6.85
C TRP A 268 -22.82 -9.59 6.45
N ALA A 269 -23.22 -9.54 5.18
CA ALA A 269 -24.28 -10.41 4.66
C ALA A 269 -23.94 -11.91 4.74
N GLN A 270 -22.63 -12.25 4.85
CA GLN A 270 -22.14 -13.62 5.07
C GLN A 270 -21.94 -13.97 6.56
N GLY A 271 -22.37 -13.10 7.48
CA GLY A 271 -22.16 -13.27 8.92
C GLY A 271 -20.71 -13.09 9.38
N ARG A 272 -19.86 -12.44 8.56
CA ARG A 272 -18.46 -12.14 8.86
C ARG A 272 -18.33 -10.67 9.23
N ASP A 273 -17.35 -10.34 10.07
CA ASP A 273 -17.07 -8.97 10.51
C ASP A 273 -15.81 -8.36 9.86
N GLY A 274 -15.11 -9.13 9.02
CA GLY A 274 -13.89 -8.72 8.34
C GLY A 274 -12.61 -8.89 9.17
N GLY A 275 -12.70 -9.31 10.42
CA GLY A 275 -11.55 -9.54 11.28
C GLY A 275 -10.64 -8.33 11.48
N ILE A 276 -9.44 -8.55 11.99
CA ILE A 276 -8.41 -7.53 12.15
C ILE A 276 -7.52 -7.52 10.91
N SER A 277 -7.35 -6.35 10.30
CA SER A 277 -6.40 -6.15 9.20
C SER A 277 -5.19 -5.37 9.69
N VAL A 278 -3.99 -5.89 9.42
CA VAL A 278 -2.71 -5.24 9.77
C VAL A 278 -1.83 -5.17 8.53
N VAL A 279 -1.18 -4.02 8.31
CA VAL A 279 -0.17 -3.82 7.28
C VAL A 279 0.95 -2.94 7.81
N TYR A 280 2.16 -3.21 7.37
CA TYR A 280 3.33 -2.38 7.66
C TYR A 280 3.84 -1.71 6.39
N TYR A 281 4.30 -0.47 6.53
CA TYR A 281 4.97 0.29 5.49
C TYR A 281 6.30 0.81 5.99
N ASP A 282 7.26 0.82 5.09
CA ASP A 282 8.58 1.37 5.34
C ASP A 282 9.15 1.94 4.05
N GLU A 283 10.32 2.62 4.12
CA GLU A 283 11.02 3.13 2.95
C GLU A 283 10.14 3.96 2.00
N ILE A 284 9.16 4.69 2.56
CA ILE A 284 8.25 5.53 1.77
C ILE A 284 9.01 6.71 1.20
N LYS A 285 9.25 6.71 -0.10
CA LYS A 285 10.08 7.70 -0.80
C LYS A 285 9.29 8.40 -1.89
N PHE A 286 9.57 9.69 -2.05
CA PHE A 286 8.98 10.51 -3.08
C PHE A 286 10.02 11.40 -3.74
N GLY A 287 10.03 11.44 -5.08
CA GLY A 287 11.03 12.17 -5.83
C GLY A 287 10.63 12.62 -7.22
N LYS A 288 11.55 13.33 -7.87
CA LYS A 288 11.41 13.80 -9.26
C LYS A 288 12.16 12.92 -10.27
N SER A 289 12.96 11.98 -9.78
CA SER A 289 13.75 11.05 -10.59
C SER A 289 13.99 9.77 -9.80
N GLU A 290 14.32 8.67 -10.47
CA GLU A 290 14.75 7.43 -9.86
C GLU A 290 15.90 7.64 -8.87
N LYS A 291 16.95 8.34 -9.30
CA LYS A 291 18.11 8.67 -8.44
C LYS A 291 17.71 9.32 -7.12
N SER A 292 16.62 10.10 -7.09
CA SER A 292 16.15 10.78 -5.87
C SER A 292 15.52 9.83 -4.85
N LEU A 293 15.15 8.61 -5.25
CA LEU A 293 14.62 7.58 -4.37
C LEU A 293 15.73 6.85 -3.59
N LYS A 294 16.98 6.90 -4.09
CA LYS A 294 18.14 6.21 -3.47
C LYS A 294 17.85 4.73 -3.21
N LEU A 295 17.39 4.05 -4.25
CA LEU A 295 17.19 2.59 -4.20
C LEU A 295 18.55 1.90 -4.06
N ASP A 296 18.59 0.79 -3.37
CA ASP A 296 19.76 -0.08 -3.17
C ASP A 296 19.82 -1.22 -4.19
N TYR A 297 18.94 -1.19 -5.18
CA TYR A 297 18.83 -2.15 -6.29
C TYR A 297 18.50 -1.44 -7.60
N GLU A 298 18.75 -2.14 -8.72
CA GLU A 298 18.44 -1.66 -10.06
C GLU A 298 17.01 -2.05 -10.48
N LEU A 299 16.40 -1.19 -11.29
CA LEU A 299 15.07 -1.44 -11.86
C LEU A 299 15.21 -2.04 -13.26
N GLU A 300 14.43 -3.07 -13.57
CA GLU A 300 14.33 -3.59 -14.92
C GLU A 300 13.84 -2.51 -15.89
N THR A 301 14.47 -2.41 -17.05
CA THR A 301 14.13 -1.39 -18.06
C THR A 301 12.91 -1.75 -18.89
N LYS A 302 12.54 -3.02 -18.91
CA LYS A 302 11.39 -3.55 -19.68
C LYS A 302 10.70 -4.64 -18.88
N MET A 303 9.39 -4.76 -19.06
CA MET A 303 8.64 -5.87 -18.52
C MET A 303 9.05 -7.17 -19.22
N VAL A 304 9.63 -8.10 -18.46
CA VAL A 304 9.97 -9.43 -18.99
C VAL A 304 8.67 -10.23 -19.06
N LYS A 305 8.26 -10.57 -20.28
CA LYS A 305 7.16 -11.52 -20.47
C LYS A 305 7.65 -12.90 -20.08
N SER A 306 6.89 -13.61 -19.27
CA SER A 306 7.17 -15.01 -19.00
C SER A 306 7.12 -15.83 -20.29
N GLU A 307 7.82 -16.96 -20.34
CA GLU A 307 7.74 -17.87 -21.50
C GLU A 307 6.29 -18.28 -21.79
N VAL A 308 5.49 -18.43 -20.76
CA VAL A 308 4.04 -18.71 -20.87
C VAL A 308 3.33 -17.59 -21.63
N GLU A 309 3.47 -16.32 -21.22
CA GLU A 309 2.84 -15.17 -21.88
C GLU A 309 3.29 -14.98 -23.34
N ILE A 310 4.56 -15.27 -23.63
CA ILE A 310 5.08 -15.20 -25.00
C ILE A 310 4.41 -16.27 -25.87
N LEU A 311 4.33 -17.50 -25.38
CA LEU A 311 3.72 -18.61 -26.10
C LEU A 311 2.22 -18.42 -26.30
N GLU A 312 1.50 -17.90 -25.30
CA GLU A 312 0.08 -17.58 -25.40
C GLU A 312 -0.17 -16.50 -26.47
N ALA A 313 0.62 -15.43 -26.47
CA ALA A 313 0.51 -14.36 -27.49
C ALA A 313 0.78 -14.88 -28.90
N GLN A 314 1.79 -15.72 -29.09
CA GLN A 314 2.09 -16.35 -30.38
C GLN A 314 0.94 -17.24 -30.84
N ILE A 315 0.37 -18.05 -29.94
CA ILE A 315 -0.78 -18.91 -30.26
C ILE A 315 -2.00 -18.06 -30.63
N ALA A 316 -2.25 -16.97 -29.94
CA ALA A 316 -3.36 -16.06 -30.21
C ALA A 316 -3.23 -15.41 -31.60
N GLU A 317 -2.03 -14.93 -31.94
CA GLU A 317 -1.74 -14.34 -33.27
C GLU A 317 -1.96 -15.34 -34.42
N LEU A 318 -1.46 -16.56 -34.24
CA LEU A 318 -1.63 -17.62 -35.26
C LEU A 318 -3.10 -18.03 -35.44
N LYS A 319 -3.87 -18.10 -34.34
CA LYS A 319 -5.31 -18.36 -34.42
C LYS A 319 -6.04 -17.24 -35.15
N LEU A 320 -5.65 -15.98 -34.95
CA LEU A 320 -6.23 -14.85 -35.67
C LEU A 320 -5.96 -14.95 -37.17
N LYS A 321 -4.74 -15.29 -37.59
CA LYS A 321 -4.38 -15.53 -39.00
C LYS A 321 -5.19 -16.66 -39.63
N GLN A 322 -5.56 -17.70 -38.85
CA GLN A 322 -6.38 -18.82 -39.33
C GLN A 322 -7.86 -18.49 -39.49
N LYS A 323 -8.35 -17.42 -38.86
CA LYS A 323 -9.78 -17.07 -38.85
C LYS A 323 -10.26 -16.74 -40.29
N ASP A 324 -9.41 -16.13 -41.08
CA ASP A 324 -9.74 -15.67 -42.43
C ASP A 324 -9.35 -16.68 -43.54
N ASN A 325 -8.40 -17.57 -43.28
CA ASN A 325 -7.97 -18.60 -44.24
C ASN A 325 -7.31 -19.79 -43.51
N TYR A 326 -7.88 -20.98 -43.69
CA TYR A 326 -7.34 -22.18 -43.05
C TYR A 326 -6.03 -22.62 -43.71
N ASP A 327 -4.95 -22.65 -42.90
CA ASP A 327 -3.61 -23.13 -43.31
C ASP A 327 -3.18 -24.28 -42.38
N ILE A 328 -2.83 -25.44 -43.02
CA ILE A 328 -2.43 -26.62 -42.29
C ILE A 328 -1.07 -26.47 -41.60
N GLU A 329 -0.15 -25.70 -42.17
CA GLU A 329 1.15 -25.43 -41.54
C GLU A 329 1.01 -24.54 -40.29
N VAL A 330 0.14 -23.52 -40.35
CA VAL A 330 -0.24 -22.70 -39.19
C VAL A 330 -0.88 -23.55 -38.11
N SER A 331 -1.75 -24.52 -38.49
CA SER A 331 -2.34 -25.48 -37.56
C SER A 331 -1.29 -26.31 -36.82
N ARG A 332 -0.28 -26.81 -37.55
CA ARG A 332 0.83 -27.59 -37.00
C ARG A 332 1.67 -26.76 -36.04
N GLU A 333 1.95 -25.50 -36.37
CA GLU A 333 2.70 -24.60 -35.51
C GLU A 333 1.93 -24.28 -34.21
N ILE A 334 0.63 -24.04 -34.27
CA ILE A 334 -0.22 -23.88 -33.10
C ILE A 334 -0.14 -25.11 -32.19
N VAL A 335 -0.19 -26.33 -32.74
CA VAL A 335 -0.09 -27.56 -31.93
C VAL A 335 1.28 -27.67 -31.28
N LYS A 336 2.35 -27.31 -31.98
CA LYS A 336 3.71 -27.29 -31.42
C LYS A 336 3.87 -26.29 -30.29
N LEU A 337 3.36 -25.07 -30.47
CA LEU A 337 3.39 -24.04 -29.43
C LEU A 337 2.55 -24.42 -28.21
N LYS A 338 1.37 -25.02 -28.37
CA LYS A 338 0.57 -25.54 -27.25
C LYS A 338 1.30 -26.60 -26.44
N LYS A 339 2.12 -27.46 -27.06
CA LYS A 339 2.95 -28.42 -26.32
C LYS A 339 4.04 -27.73 -25.52
N LYS A 340 4.69 -26.68 -26.07
CA LYS A 340 5.68 -25.88 -25.37
C LYS A 340 5.03 -25.11 -24.18
N LEU A 341 3.88 -24.50 -24.43
CA LEU A 341 3.12 -23.80 -23.39
C LEU A 341 2.83 -24.72 -22.19
N LYS A 342 2.27 -25.90 -22.43
CA LYS A 342 1.99 -26.86 -21.35
C LYS A 342 3.23 -27.24 -20.54
N ARG A 343 4.41 -27.31 -21.19
CA ARG A 343 5.68 -27.57 -20.51
C ARG A 343 6.12 -26.36 -19.67
N ALA A 344 6.06 -25.14 -20.22
CA ALA A 344 6.41 -23.92 -19.52
C ALA A 344 5.52 -23.66 -18.29
N GLU A 345 4.21 -23.91 -18.42
CA GLU A 345 3.26 -23.86 -17.30
C GLU A 345 3.64 -24.84 -16.16
N TYR A 346 4.00 -26.07 -16.53
CA TYR A 346 4.42 -27.09 -15.56
C TYR A 346 5.72 -26.69 -14.84
N GLU A 347 6.72 -26.18 -15.58
CA GLU A 347 7.98 -25.69 -15.01
C GLU A 347 7.76 -24.47 -14.09
N ALA A 348 6.84 -23.57 -14.45
CA ALA A 348 6.46 -22.43 -13.60
C ALA A 348 5.84 -22.88 -12.28
N ILE A 349 4.95 -23.89 -12.32
CA ILE A 349 4.33 -24.45 -11.10
C ILE A 349 5.38 -25.11 -10.17
N ILE A 350 6.36 -25.81 -10.74
CA ILE A 350 7.44 -26.42 -9.94
C ILE A 350 8.28 -25.34 -9.26
N LYS A 351 8.68 -24.30 -10.01
CA LYS A 351 9.46 -23.17 -9.46
C LYS A 351 8.73 -22.38 -8.38
N SER A 352 7.40 -22.33 -8.41
CA SER A 352 6.60 -21.65 -7.39
C SER A 352 6.46 -22.43 -6.08
N LYS A 353 6.81 -23.75 -6.08
CA LYS A 353 6.72 -24.63 -4.91
C LYS A 353 8.08 -24.95 -4.27
N SER A 354 9.17 -24.54 -4.92
CA SER A 354 10.54 -24.61 -4.40
C SER A 354 10.95 -23.31 -3.69
#